data_398a2d3d6608f5e3e03070796579a608
#
_entry.id   398a2d3d6608f5e3e03070796579a608
#
_cell.length_a   1.000
_cell.length_b   1.000
_cell.length_c   1.000
_cell.angle_alpha   90.00
_cell.angle_beta   90.00
_cell.angle_gamma   90.00
#
_symmetry.space_group_name_H-M   'P 1'
#
loop_
_entity.id
_entity.type
_entity.pdbx_description
1 polymer ?
#
loop_
_entity_poly.entity_id
_entity_poly.type
_entity_poly.pdbx_seq_one_letter_code
_entity_poly.pdbx_strand_id
1 'polypeptide(L)'
;SAGTAQRLVNIEGYMPGRKVVILGSGDIGLIMARRMTAEGAKVQVVAELMPYSGGLKRNIVQCLDDFNIPLKLSHTVVDIKGRERVEGITLAQVDEHNKPIEGTEEFYECDTLLLSCGLIPENEISKTAGVELNPVTSGPVVNESLETNVPGVFACGNVLHVHDLVDFVSEEAKTAGRNAAEYVKNLQSDTDGGEKSSK
;
A
#
# COMPACT_ATOMS: atom_id res chain seq x y z
N SER A 1 1.62 9.24 -5.64
CA SER A 1 0.81 8.09 -5.27
C SER A 1 -0.60 8.52 -4.86
N ALA A 2 -1.55 7.57 -4.81
CA ALA A 2 -2.90 7.82 -4.32
C ALA A 2 -2.89 8.25 -2.84
N GLY A 3 -2.00 7.70 -2.01
CA GLY A 3 -1.83 8.12 -0.62
C GLY A 3 -1.31 9.56 -0.47
N THR A 4 -0.40 10.00 -1.34
CA THR A 4 0.05 11.40 -1.37
C THR A 4 -1.10 12.34 -1.74
N ALA A 5 -1.91 11.96 -2.74
CA ALA A 5 -3.09 12.74 -3.11
C ALA A 5 -4.12 12.81 -1.97
N GLN A 6 -4.31 11.70 -1.23
CA GLN A 6 -5.15 11.66 -0.05
C GLN A 6 -4.71 12.67 1.02
N ARG A 7 -3.41 12.71 1.32
CA ARG A 7 -2.86 13.69 2.25
C ARG A 7 -3.10 15.12 1.78
N LEU A 8 -2.76 15.43 0.52
CA LEU A 8 -2.93 16.77 -0.06
C LEU A 8 -4.38 17.22 0.01
N VAL A 9 -5.32 16.38 -0.42
CA VAL A 9 -6.76 16.76 -0.47
C VAL A 9 -7.38 16.82 0.93
N ASN A 10 -7.15 15.79 1.77
CA ASN A 10 -7.87 15.64 3.04
C ASN A 10 -7.26 16.44 4.20
N ILE A 11 -5.94 16.64 4.20
CA ILE A 11 -5.23 17.27 5.31
C ILE A 11 -4.82 18.70 4.96
N GLU A 12 -4.24 18.88 3.77
CA GLU A 12 -3.63 20.14 3.38
C GLU A 12 -4.56 21.03 2.54
N GLY A 13 -5.70 20.50 2.04
CA GLY A 13 -6.67 21.24 1.26
C GLY A 13 -6.21 21.61 -0.16
N TYR A 14 -5.23 20.88 -0.70
CA TYR A 14 -4.72 21.10 -2.05
C TYR A 14 -5.28 20.07 -3.04
N MET A 15 -5.68 20.54 -4.21
CA MET A 15 -6.08 19.69 -5.33
C MET A 15 -4.87 19.36 -6.20
N PRO A 16 -4.37 18.10 -6.24
CA PRO A 16 -3.19 17.72 -7.00
C PRO A 16 -3.38 17.78 -8.53
N GLY A 17 -4.62 17.71 -9.00
CA GLY A 17 -4.96 17.81 -10.41
C GLY A 17 -6.47 17.82 -10.67
N ARG A 18 -6.85 18.12 -11.91
CA ARG A 18 -8.27 18.27 -12.31
C ARG A 18 -8.74 17.23 -13.32
N LYS A 19 -7.84 16.71 -14.15
CA LYS A 19 -8.10 15.62 -15.09
C LYS A 19 -7.23 14.44 -14.66
N VAL A 20 -7.84 13.42 -14.06
CA VAL A 20 -7.13 12.39 -13.32
C VAL A 20 -7.34 11.02 -13.97
N VAL A 21 -6.26 10.27 -14.11
CA VAL A 21 -6.26 8.84 -14.37
C VAL A 21 -5.66 8.13 -13.15
N ILE A 22 -6.22 6.99 -12.78
CA ILE A 22 -5.75 6.20 -11.64
C ILE A 22 -5.30 4.83 -12.14
N LEU A 23 -4.10 4.41 -11.77
CA LEU A 23 -3.61 3.04 -12.00
C LEU A 23 -3.63 2.27 -10.68
N GLY A 24 -4.36 1.17 -10.67
CA GLY A 24 -4.61 0.31 -9.53
C GLY A 24 -5.98 0.52 -8.90
N SER A 25 -6.74 -0.56 -8.76
CA SER A 25 -8.12 -0.61 -8.24
C SER A 25 -8.21 -1.18 -6.83
N GLY A 26 -7.13 -1.09 -6.04
CA GLY A 26 -7.18 -1.30 -4.59
C GLY A 26 -8.02 -0.22 -3.90
N ASP A 27 -8.41 -0.45 -2.64
CA ASP A 27 -9.33 0.43 -1.91
C ASP A 27 -8.90 1.90 -1.90
N ILE A 28 -7.61 2.19 -1.75
CA ILE A 28 -7.11 3.58 -1.75
C ILE A 28 -7.34 4.27 -3.10
N GLY A 29 -7.09 3.55 -4.21
CA GLY A 29 -7.35 4.07 -5.57
C GLY A 29 -8.84 4.37 -5.78
N LEU A 30 -9.71 3.46 -5.38
CA LEU A 30 -11.17 3.61 -5.47
C LEU A 30 -11.67 4.78 -4.61
N ILE A 31 -11.24 4.86 -3.35
CA ILE A 31 -11.62 5.94 -2.43
C ILE A 31 -11.15 7.30 -2.97
N MET A 32 -9.95 7.37 -3.54
CA MET A 32 -9.43 8.60 -4.11
C MET A 32 -10.11 8.99 -5.42
N ALA A 33 -10.56 8.03 -6.23
CA ALA A 33 -11.40 8.30 -7.39
C ALA A 33 -12.67 9.06 -6.99
N ARG A 34 -13.40 8.54 -6.01
CA ARG A 34 -14.57 9.20 -5.43
C ARG A 34 -14.23 10.55 -4.81
N ARG A 35 -13.20 10.60 -3.96
CA ARG A 35 -12.84 11.80 -3.21
C ARG A 35 -12.47 12.96 -4.14
N MET A 36 -11.61 12.73 -5.12
CA MET A 36 -11.23 13.76 -6.07
C MET A 36 -12.40 14.24 -6.93
N THR A 37 -13.29 13.31 -7.31
CA THR A 37 -14.52 13.66 -8.04
C THR A 37 -15.44 14.55 -7.19
N ALA A 38 -15.61 14.24 -5.91
CA ALA A 38 -16.40 15.05 -4.98
C ALA A 38 -15.83 16.46 -4.79
N GLU A 39 -14.52 16.63 -4.90
CA GLU A 39 -13.83 17.92 -4.84
C GLU A 39 -13.74 18.63 -6.20
N GLY A 40 -14.42 18.11 -7.23
CA GLY A 40 -14.57 18.75 -8.54
C GLY A 40 -13.50 18.39 -9.58
N ALA A 41 -12.67 17.39 -9.35
CA ALA A 41 -11.82 16.83 -10.39
C ALA A 41 -12.64 15.88 -11.30
N LYS A 42 -12.21 15.74 -12.55
CA LYS A 42 -12.71 14.71 -13.47
C LYS A 42 -11.81 13.51 -13.43
N VAL A 43 -12.21 12.46 -12.73
CA VAL A 43 -11.56 11.15 -12.84
C VAL A 43 -12.07 10.47 -14.10
N GLN A 44 -11.19 10.22 -15.06
CA GLN A 44 -11.57 9.75 -16.39
C GLN A 44 -11.69 8.23 -16.43
N VAL A 45 -10.81 7.53 -15.73
CA VAL A 45 -10.75 6.07 -15.69
C VAL A 45 -9.92 5.60 -14.49
N VAL A 46 -10.28 4.45 -13.96
CA VAL A 46 -9.41 3.63 -13.11
C VAL A 46 -8.98 2.42 -13.95
N ALA A 47 -7.67 2.24 -14.11
CA ALA A 47 -7.08 1.10 -14.81
C ALA A 47 -6.54 0.09 -13.79
N GLU A 48 -6.69 -1.18 -14.07
CA GLU A 48 -6.23 -2.29 -13.25
C GLU A 48 -5.48 -3.30 -14.11
N LEU A 49 -4.27 -3.65 -13.70
CA LEU A 49 -3.43 -4.63 -14.39
C LEU A 49 -4.08 -6.02 -14.41
N MET A 50 -4.67 -6.40 -13.28
CA MET A 50 -5.30 -7.70 -13.09
C MET A 50 -6.66 -7.78 -13.78
N PRO A 51 -7.17 -8.98 -14.14
CA PRO A 51 -8.50 -9.16 -14.70
C PRO A 51 -9.62 -9.02 -13.64
N TYR A 52 -9.29 -8.57 -12.44
CA TYR A 52 -10.21 -8.31 -11.34
C TYR A 52 -9.72 -7.13 -10.48
N SER A 53 -10.64 -6.44 -9.82
CA SER A 53 -10.29 -5.39 -8.85
C SER A 53 -9.85 -5.99 -7.53
N GLY A 54 -8.77 -5.45 -6.95
CA GLY A 54 -8.30 -5.80 -5.61
C GLY A 54 -9.07 -5.11 -4.47
N GLY A 55 -9.91 -4.13 -4.78
CA GLY A 55 -10.70 -3.40 -3.79
C GLY A 55 -11.98 -4.13 -3.39
N LEU A 56 -12.53 -3.77 -2.23
CA LEU A 56 -13.79 -4.30 -1.73
C LEU A 56 -14.94 -3.97 -2.69
N LYS A 57 -15.85 -4.93 -2.93
CA LYS A 57 -17.00 -4.76 -3.83
C LYS A 57 -17.83 -3.51 -3.52
N ARG A 58 -18.04 -3.19 -2.24
CA ARG A 58 -18.74 -1.97 -1.83
C ARG A 58 -18.05 -0.70 -2.33
N ASN A 59 -16.71 -0.67 -2.35
CA ASN A 59 -15.95 0.48 -2.80
C ASN A 59 -15.99 0.62 -4.34
N ILE A 60 -16.09 -0.49 -5.08
CA ILE A 60 -16.33 -0.44 -6.52
C ILE A 60 -17.66 0.29 -6.78
N VAL A 61 -18.74 -0.14 -6.13
CA VAL A 61 -20.07 0.49 -6.29
C VAL A 61 -20.04 1.95 -5.86
N GLN A 62 -19.66 2.22 -4.61
CA GLN A 62 -19.75 3.56 -4.01
C GLN A 62 -18.74 4.58 -4.56
N CYS A 63 -17.64 4.11 -5.13
CA CYS A 63 -16.58 5.00 -5.59
C CYS A 63 -16.50 5.11 -7.12
N LEU A 64 -16.97 4.13 -7.85
CA LEU A 64 -16.94 4.14 -9.32
C LEU A 64 -18.33 4.17 -9.92
N ASP A 65 -19.19 3.18 -9.62
CA ASP A 65 -20.51 3.07 -10.26
C ASP A 65 -21.40 4.27 -9.96
N ASP A 66 -21.48 4.72 -8.69
CA ASP A 66 -22.25 5.88 -8.27
C ASP A 66 -21.78 7.20 -8.91
N PHE A 67 -20.54 7.26 -9.39
CA PHE A 67 -19.94 8.42 -10.03
C PHE A 67 -19.72 8.25 -11.54
N ASN A 68 -20.17 7.12 -12.13
CA ASN A 68 -19.96 6.78 -13.53
C ASN A 68 -18.48 6.84 -13.95
N ILE A 69 -17.56 6.41 -13.07
CA ILE A 69 -16.13 6.33 -13.37
C ILE A 69 -15.84 4.95 -13.97
N PRO A 70 -15.31 4.87 -15.20
CA PRO A 70 -15.00 3.59 -15.84
C PRO A 70 -13.88 2.83 -15.10
N LEU A 71 -14.06 1.52 -14.93
CA LEU A 71 -13.02 0.58 -14.50
C LEU A 71 -12.57 -0.25 -15.70
N LYS A 72 -11.28 -0.17 -16.05
CA LYS A 72 -10.66 -0.98 -17.10
C LYS A 72 -9.76 -2.03 -16.47
N LEU A 73 -10.22 -3.27 -16.47
CA LEU A 73 -9.45 -4.44 -16.03
C LEU A 73 -8.51 -4.91 -17.14
N SER A 74 -7.44 -5.60 -16.79
CA SER A 74 -6.39 -6.05 -17.72
C SER A 74 -5.81 -4.90 -18.55
N HIS A 75 -5.59 -3.74 -17.93
CA HIS A 75 -4.98 -2.56 -18.57
C HIS A 75 -3.86 -1.99 -17.72
N THR A 76 -2.85 -1.44 -18.38
CA THR A 76 -1.74 -0.75 -17.73
C THR A 76 -1.35 0.51 -18.48
N VAL A 77 -0.59 1.39 -17.82
CA VAL A 77 0.01 2.58 -18.43
C VAL A 77 1.26 2.15 -19.19
N VAL A 78 1.32 2.47 -20.48
CA VAL A 78 2.45 2.14 -21.36
C VAL A 78 3.26 3.37 -21.76
N ASP A 79 2.68 4.57 -21.66
CA ASP A 79 3.37 5.82 -21.96
C ASP A 79 2.81 6.96 -21.12
N ILE A 80 3.69 7.91 -20.76
CA ILE A 80 3.34 9.13 -20.01
C ILE A 80 3.92 10.32 -20.78
N LYS A 81 3.04 11.23 -21.21
CA LYS A 81 3.41 12.47 -21.87
C LYS A 81 3.50 13.63 -20.91
N GLY A 82 4.42 14.54 -21.19
CA GLY A 82 4.68 15.73 -20.41
C GLY A 82 6.10 15.75 -19.85
N ARG A 83 6.66 16.93 -19.64
CA ARG A 83 8.02 17.11 -19.12
C ARG A 83 8.02 17.67 -17.71
N GLU A 84 7.38 18.80 -17.48
CA GLU A 84 7.29 19.43 -16.15
C GLU A 84 6.08 18.93 -15.37
N ARG A 85 5.03 18.59 -16.09
CA ARG A 85 3.78 18.01 -15.56
C ARG A 85 3.26 16.97 -16.54
N VAL A 86 2.45 16.04 -16.04
CA VAL A 86 1.72 15.09 -16.88
C VAL A 86 0.73 15.86 -17.76
N GLU A 87 0.74 15.59 -19.06
CA GLU A 87 -0.15 16.15 -20.08
C GLU A 87 -1.09 15.08 -20.65
N GLY A 88 -0.75 13.82 -20.45
CA GLY A 88 -1.54 12.67 -20.84
C GLY A 88 -0.83 11.36 -20.57
N ILE A 89 -1.60 10.29 -20.61
CA ILE A 89 -1.09 8.91 -20.50
C ILE A 89 -1.70 8.05 -21.59
N THR A 90 -1.02 6.98 -21.94
CA THR A 90 -1.55 5.94 -22.81
C THR A 90 -1.76 4.67 -21.99
N LEU A 91 -2.99 4.14 -22.02
CA LEU A 91 -3.31 2.80 -21.50
C LEU A 91 -3.25 1.81 -22.65
N ALA A 92 -2.85 0.57 -22.35
CA ALA A 92 -3.01 -0.57 -23.25
C ALA A 92 -3.58 -1.76 -22.47
N GLN A 93 -4.32 -2.61 -23.19
CA GLN A 93 -4.74 -3.90 -22.65
C GLN A 93 -3.51 -4.81 -22.49
N VAL A 94 -3.54 -5.69 -21.49
CA VAL A 94 -2.49 -6.68 -21.26
C VAL A 94 -3.01 -8.09 -21.47
N ASP A 95 -2.09 -8.98 -21.87
CA ASP A 95 -2.32 -10.41 -22.00
C ASP A 95 -2.28 -11.15 -20.64
N GLU A 96 -2.40 -12.47 -20.65
CA GLU A 96 -2.33 -13.34 -19.48
C GLU A 96 -0.97 -13.32 -18.76
N HIS A 97 0.07 -12.81 -19.43
CA HIS A 97 1.41 -12.62 -18.89
C HIS A 97 1.69 -11.17 -18.47
N ASN A 98 0.64 -10.33 -18.39
CA ASN A 98 0.70 -8.90 -18.09
C ASN A 98 1.55 -8.09 -19.09
N LYS A 99 1.67 -8.55 -20.34
CA LYS A 99 2.37 -7.82 -21.41
C LYS A 99 1.38 -7.00 -22.22
N PRO A 100 1.70 -5.72 -22.52
CA PRO A 100 0.85 -4.90 -23.35
C PRO A 100 0.60 -5.50 -24.74
N ILE A 101 -0.65 -5.45 -25.18
CA ILE A 101 -1.09 -5.93 -26.51
C ILE A 101 -1.04 -4.74 -27.47
N GLU A 102 -0.23 -4.85 -28.53
CA GLU A 102 -0.12 -3.82 -29.57
C GLU A 102 -1.46 -3.58 -30.27
N GLY A 103 -1.76 -2.31 -30.55
CA GLY A 103 -3.01 -1.90 -31.23
C GLY A 103 -4.20 -1.72 -30.29
N THR A 104 -3.99 -1.85 -28.97
CA THR A 104 -5.03 -1.61 -27.94
C THR A 104 -4.82 -0.29 -27.18
N GLU A 105 -3.89 0.55 -27.66
CA GLU A 105 -3.49 1.78 -27.00
C GLU A 105 -4.62 2.80 -27.02
N GLU A 106 -4.94 3.36 -25.87
CA GLU A 106 -5.90 4.44 -25.69
C GLU A 106 -5.23 5.62 -24.99
N PHE A 107 -5.26 6.79 -25.63
CA PHE A 107 -4.71 8.01 -25.05
C PHE A 107 -5.74 8.74 -24.19
N TYR A 108 -5.34 9.16 -23.01
CA TYR A 108 -6.09 9.99 -22.06
C TYR A 108 -5.34 11.28 -21.80
N GLU A 109 -5.91 12.42 -22.25
CA GLU A 109 -5.41 13.73 -21.86
C GLU A 109 -5.69 13.95 -20.39
N CYS A 110 -4.66 14.05 -19.55
CA CYS A 110 -4.78 14.24 -18.11
C CYS A 110 -3.63 15.08 -17.56
N ASP A 111 -3.86 15.73 -16.43
CA ASP A 111 -2.83 16.50 -15.72
C ASP A 111 -2.29 15.77 -14.50
N THR A 112 -2.85 14.61 -14.19
CA THR A 112 -2.46 13.82 -13.03
C THR A 112 -2.70 12.33 -13.26
N LEU A 113 -1.63 11.54 -13.01
CA LEU A 113 -1.68 10.09 -12.89
C LEU A 113 -1.50 9.73 -11.41
N LEU A 114 -2.47 9.06 -10.80
CA LEU A 114 -2.34 8.49 -9.46
C LEU A 114 -1.98 7.01 -9.53
N LEU A 115 -0.94 6.63 -8.78
CA LEU A 115 -0.53 5.25 -8.64
C LEU A 115 -1.08 4.67 -7.33
N SER A 116 -1.85 3.59 -7.44
CA SER A 116 -2.41 2.79 -6.34
C SER A 116 -2.09 1.30 -6.52
N CYS A 117 -0.81 1.01 -6.82
CA CYS A 117 -0.32 -0.30 -7.24
C CYS A 117 0.15 -1.19 -6.07
N GLY A 118 -0.43 -1.02 -4.90
CA GLY A 118 -0.09 -1.78 -3.69
C GLY A 118 0.82 -1.01 -2.73
N LEU A 119 0.94 -1.56 -1.53
CA LEU A 119 1.80 -1.08 -0.46
C LEU A 119 3.00 -2.02 -0.31
N ILE A 120 4.12 -1.47 0.13
CA ILE A 120 5.33 -2.22 0.47
C ILE A 120 5.61 -1.95 1.94
N PRO A 121 5.91 -2.99 2.76
CA PRO A 121 6.33 -2.81 4.14
C PRO A 121 7.53 -1.86 4.24
N GLU A 122 7.39 -0.80 5.06
CA GLU A 122 8.43 0.22 5.24
C GLU A 122 9.44 -0.23 6.30
N ASN A 123 10.64 -0.58 5.88
CA ASN A 123 11.66 -1.21 6.71
C ASN A 123 13.05 -0.56 6.62
N GLU A 124 13.14 0.72 6.28
CA GLU A 124 14.44 1.41 6.24
C GLU A 124 15.11 1.43 7.62
N ILE A 125 14.35 1.75 8.68
CA ILE A 125 14.85 1.72 10.06
C ILE A 125 15.19 0.29 10.48
N SER A 126 14.37 -0.69 10.15
CA SER A 126 14.63 -2.10 10.47
C SER A 126 15.95 -2.59 9.87
N LYS A 127 16.24 -2.22 8.62
CA LYS A 127 17.52 -2.53 7.96
C LYS A 127 18.72 -1.92 8.70
N THR A 128 18.61 -0.67 9.16
CA THR A 128 19.71 -0.03 9.90
C THR A 128 19.98 -0.68 11.25
N ALA A 129 18.97 -1.32 11.84
CA ALA A 129 19.08 -2.12 13.05
C ALA A 129 19.59 -3.55 12.82
N GLY A 130 19.88 -3.93 11.59
CA GLY A 130 20.37 -5.27 11.24
C GLY A 130 19.27 -6.34 11.16
N VAL A 131 18.01 -5.94 11.04
CA VAL A 131 16.88 -6.87 10.87
C VAL A 131 16.91 -7.47 9.47
N GLU A 132 16.82 -8.79 9.37
CA GLU A 132 16.70 -9.51 8.12
C GLU A 132 15.30 -9.33 7.52
N LEU A 133 15.25 -9.04 6.20
CA LEU A 133 14.00 -8.88 5.47
C LEU A 133 13.78 -10.03 4.51
N ASN A 134 12.53 -10.48 4.41
CA ASN A 134 12.10 -11.44 3.41
C ASN A 134 12.10 -10.79 2.01
N PRO A 135 12.82 -11.35 1.02
CA PRO A 135 12.93 -10.74 -0.31
C PRO A 135 11.61 -10.72 -1.10
N VAL A 136 10.63 -11.55 -0.73
CA VAL A 136 9.33 -11.64 -1.39
C VAL A 136 8.34 -10.61 -0.82
N THR A 137 8.25 -10.52 0.51
CA THR A 137 7.28 -9.66 1.19
C THR A 137 7.83 -8.28 1.54
N SER A 138 9.17 -8.12 1.55
CA SER A 138 9.89 -6.94 2.06
C SER A 138 9.67 -6.65 3.55
N GLY A 139 8.99 -7.54 4.27
CA GLY A 139 8.82 -7.47 5.72
C GLY A 139 9.94 -8.18 6.48
N PRO A 140 10.13 -7.91 7.79
CA PRO A 140 11.05 -8.63 8.64
C PRO A 140 10.80 -10.13 8.65
N VAL A 141 11.88 -10.92 8.70
CA VAL A 141 11.80 -12.35 9.02
C VAL A 141 11.60 -12.46 10.52
N VAL A 142 10.51 -13.08 10.94
CA VAL A 142 10.14 -13.25 12.35
C VAL A 142 9.88 -14.71 12.68
N ASN A 143 10.06 -15.07 13.95
CA ASN A 143 9.65 -16.36 14.51
C ASN A 143 8.17 -16.35 14.93
N GLU A 144 7.68 -17.42 15.52
CA GLU A 144 6.30 -17.58 16.01
C GLU A 144 5.89 -16.57 17.08
N SER A 145 6.88 -15.99 17.78
CA SER A 145 6.67 -14.93 18.78
C SER A 145 6.68 -13.53 18.18
N LEU A 146 6.82 -13.39 16.85
CA LEU A 146 6.98 -12.13 16.13
C LEU A 146 8.32 -11.43 16.45
N GLU A 147 9.30 -12.15 17.01
CA GLU A 147 10.66 -11.67 17.24
C GLU A 147 11.50 -11.84 15.97
N THR A 148 12.29 -10.83 15.65
CA THR A 148 13.19 -10.81 14.50
C THR A 148 14.49 -11.59 14.79
N ASN A 149 15.42 -11.63 13.83
CA ASN A 149 16.78 -12.12 14.04
C ASN A 149 17.59 -11.29 15.06
N VAL A 150 17.14 -10.07 15.38
CA VAL A 150 17.77 -9.19 16.38
C VAL A 150 17.07 -9.40 17.72
N PRO A 151 17.77 -9.95 18.76
CA PRO A 151 17.14 -10.26 20.04
C PRO A 151 16.44 -9.05 20.67
N GLY A 152 15.21 -9.24 21.16
CA GLY A 152 14.39 -8.20 21.76
C GLY A 152 13.72 -7.23 20.77
N VAL A 153 13.90 -7.43 19.48
CA VAL A 153 13.23 -6.65 18.42
C VAL A 153 12.09 -7.46 17.84
N PHE A 154 10.87 -6.94 17.97
CA PHE A 154 9.64 -7.57 17.49
C PHE A 154 9.05 -6.74 16.34
N ALA A 155 8.37 -7.39 15.40
CA ALA A 155 7.74 -6.72 14.27
C ALA A 155 6.28 -7.17 14.13
N CYS A 156 5.37 -6.21 13.86
CA CYS A 156 3.95 -6.46 13.64
C CYS A 156 3.31 -5.38 12.77
N GLY A 157 2.13 -5.65 12.23
CA GLY A 157 1.38 -4.74 11.39
C GLY A 157 1.99 -4.56 10.00
N ASN A 158 1.70 -3.44 9.35
CA ASN A 158 2.10 -3.21 7.96
C ASN A 158 3.62 -3.10 7.72
N VAL A 159 4.42 -3.03 8.76
CA VAL A 159 5.88 -3.16 8.67
C VAL A 159 6.29 -4.63 8.43
N LEU A 160 5.52 -5.59 8.96
CA LEU A 160 5.75 -7.02 8.78
C LEU A 160 5.15 -7.51 7.46
N HIS A 161 3.88 -7.29 7.25
CA HIS A 161 3.19 -7.47 5.97
C HIS A 161 1.94 -6.58 5.90
N VAL A 162 1.47 -6.29 4.68
CA VAL A 162 0.32 -5.42 4.49
C VAL A 162 -0.97 -6.18 4.81
N HIS A 163 -1.75 -5.62 5.73
CA HIS A 163 -3.06 -6.14 6.10
C HIS A 163 -4.19 -5.38 5.43
N ASP A 164 -5.26 -6.08 5.06
CA ASP A 164 -6.47 -5.47 4.51
C ASP A 164 -7.37 -4.86 5.60
N LEU A 165 -7.34 -5.40 6.82
CA LEU A 165 -8.18 -4.99 7.93
C LEU A 165 -7.35 -4.66 9.16
N VAL A 166 -7.66 -3.53 9.82
CA VAL A 166 -6.99 -3.08 11.05
C VAL A 166 -7.21 -4.04 12.24
N ASP A 167 -8.26 -4.84 12.20
CA ASP A 167 -8.53 -5.85 13.23
C ASP A 167 -7.39 -6.87 13.33
N PHE A 168 -6.89 -7.36 12.18
CA PHE A 168 -5.74 -8.26 12.13
C PHE A 168 -4.45 -7.59 12.63
N VAL A 169 -4.23 -6.32 12.26
CA VAL A 169 -3.11 -5.53 12.79
C VAL A 169 -3.17 -5.46 14.31
N SER A 170 -4.36 -5.24 14.87
CA SER A 170 -4.55 -5.12 16.33
C SER A 170 -4.28 -6.44 17.07
N GLU A 171 -4.72 -7.57 16.53
CA GLU A 171 -4.46 -8.90 17.13
C GLU A 171 -2.97 -9.28 17.05
N GLU A 172 -2.34 -9.02 15.92
CA GLU A 172 -0.91 -9.23 15.75
C GLU A 172 -0.09 -8.35 16.70
N ALA A 173 -0.45 -7.06 16.82
CA ALA A 173 0.20 -6.14 17.74
C ALA A 173 0.06 -6.53 19.21
N LYS A 174 -1.10 -7.07 19.63
CA LYS A 174 -1.29 -7.62 20.99
C LYS A 174 -0.35 -8.80 21.25
N THR A 175 -0.18 -9.67 20.25
CA THR A 175 0.70 -10.83 20.34
C THR A 175 2.16 -10.39 20.46
N ALA A 176 2.63 -9.49 19.59
CA ALA A 176 3.97 -8.95 19.64
C ALA A 176 4.26 -8.23 20.97
N GLY A 177 3.32 -7.40 21.43
CA GLY A 177 3.45 -6.68 22.69
C GLY A 177 3.52 -7.59 23.92
N ARG A 178 2.74 -8.69 23.95
CA ARG A 178 2.80 -9.71 25.01
C ARG A 178 4.15 -10.40 25.02
N ASN A 179 4.62 -10.86 23.87
CA ASN A 179 5.90 -11.56 23.75
C ASN A 179 7.09 -10.67 24.08
N ALA A 180 7.05 -9.39 23.68
CA ALA A 180 8.05 -8.41 24.06
C ALA A 180 8.10 -8.18 25.59
N ALA A 181 6.94 -8.12 26.24
CA ALA A 181 6.86 -7.99 27.70
C ALA A 181 7.41 -9.24 28.43
N GLU A 182 7.16 -10.44 27.90
CA GLU A 182 7.73 -11.69 28.44
C GLU A 182 9.25 -11.73 28.25
N TYR A 183 9.76 -11.31 27.11
CA TYR A 183 11.19 -11.19 26.86
C TYR A 183 11.88 -10.31 27.90
N VAL A 184 11.34 -9.12 28.18
CA VAL A 184 11.89 -8.19 29.19
C VAL A 184 11.86 -8.79 30.60
N LYS A 185 10.77 -9.49 30.99
CA LYS A 185 10.67 -10.17 32.29
C LYS A 185 11.73 -11.27 32.46
N ASN A 186 11.96 -12.06 31.41
CA ASN A 186 12.96 -13.11 31.44
C ASN A 186 14.38 -12.55 31.59
N LEU A 187 14.71 -11.46 30.91
CA LEU A 187 16.00 -10.77 31.07
C LEU A 187 16.22 -10.28 32.53
N GLN A 188 15.18 -9.73 33.18
CA GLN A 188 15.25 -9.28 34.53
C GLN A 188 15.46 -10.44 35.55
N SER A 189 14.80 -11.59 35.32
CA SER A 189 14.97 -12.76 36.18
C SER A 189 16.37 -13.38 36.09
N ASP A 190 16.99 -13.35 34.91
CA ASP A 190 18.36 -13.85 34.72
C ASP A 190 19.41 -12.94 35.37
N THR A 191 19.19 -11.63 35.42
CA THR A 191 20.07 -10.68 36.12
C THR A 191 19.98 -10.81 37.66
N ASP A 192 18.76 -10.97 38.20
CA ASP A 192 18.56 -11.16 39.65
C ASP A 192 19.02 -12.54 40.15
N GLY A 193 19.04 -13.57 39.29
CA GLY A 193 19.55 -14.91 39.59
C GLY A 193 21.07 -14.99 39.66
N GLY A 194 21.78 -14.13 38.91
CA GLY A 194 23.24 -14.08 38.86
C GLY A 194 23.89 -13.50 40.11
N GLU A 195 23.23 -12.62 40.83
CA GLU A 195 23.79 -12.00 42.08
C GLU A 195 23.69 -12.88 43.33
N LYS A 196 22.88 -13.96 43.32
CA LYS A 196 22.72 -14.87 44.47
C LYS A 196 23.71 -16.01 44.54
N SER A 197 24.59 -16.17 43.57
CA SER A 197 25.56 -17.29 43.48
C SER A 197 26.98 -16.94 43.87
N SER A 198 27.25 -15.74 44.42
CA SER A 198 28.58 -15.35 44.91
C SER A 198 28.51 -14.80 46.35
N LYS A 199 28.15 -15.67 47.30
CA LYS A 199 28.40 -15.48 48.72
C LYS A 199 28.85 -16.79 49.35
#